data_4c806ae88f10982150c00c7339809864
#
_entry.id   4c806ae88f10982150c00c7339809864
#
_cell.length_a   1.000
_cell.length_b   1.000
_cell.length_c   1.000
_cell.angle_alpha   90.00
_cell.angle_beta   90.00
_cell.angle_gamma   90.00
#
_symmetry.space_group_name_H-M   'P 1'
#
loop_
_entity.id
_entity.type
_entity.pdbx_description
1 polymer ?
#
loop_
_entity_poly.entity_id
_entity_poly.type
_entity_poly.pdbx_seq_one_letter_code
_entity_poly.pdbx_strand_id
1 'polypeptide(L)'
;MITKDEIQELLHSTETFRVERTTSTSDMDKFQEAICAFSNDLPNSRKNGYLILGAYDNGTLSGLKVTDALLKKIAAIRSDGNILPIPVMSVERFEFPEGDLLVAEVTPSMLPPVRYRGRTFIRIGPRRDIATEAEERILAERRTSYMATFDAMPCLAANMTDVDADLMNKYLEDVMGKSLLESDERSIEEQLSAVGMFDTEHNCPTNAAIVLFGCKPRRFLPGLYVQYVRFKGEDVTSEVENEIQLDGNYCELLPRLESLLELSVIKKKPVFVSLLREEMVSNYPYKAIRELVLNACMHRDLQSNMPLRLYEFSNHLEITNAGGLYGNARPENFPTINDYRNPLIASAMKTMGYVNMFNRGVGQVQTDLKGNGNPPAEFVVNLVTAFRVNISEVASNTAKVATSDEKVASSSPKVATSERKVVSQNEKATPLKKKMSAEEMAIYILEYCSIWRSVDEIAKFADRDKDYIRNKVLPRLAEKLEKEFPDVPNHPRQKYRTKKRKDI
;
A
#
# COMPACT_ATOMS: atom_id res chain seq x y z
N MET A 1 10.19 -13.13 33.26
CA MET A 1 9.46 -13.56 34.48
C MET A 1 10.18 -12.98 35.69
N ILE A 2 9.43 -12.37 36.58
CA ILE A 2 9.96 -11.75 37.80
C ILE A 2 10.51 -12.81 38.76
N THR A 3 11.62 -12.53 39.43
CA THR A 3 12.22 -13.42 40.41
C THR A 3 11.66 -13.18 41.83
N LYS A 4 11.90 -14.12 42.75
CA LYS A 4 11.43 -14.00 44.15
C LYS A 4 12.07 -12.82 44.88
N ASP A 5 13.33 -12.52 44.56
CA ASP A 5 14.06 -11.40 45.16
C ASP A 5 13.50 -10.04 44.64
N GLU A 6 13.22 -9.93 43.34
CA GLU A 6 12.58 -8.76 42.76
C GLU A 6 11.17 -8.49 43.33
N ILE A 7 10.40 -9.55 43.63
CA ILE A 7 9.11 -9.42 44.29
C ILE A 7 9.29 -8.86 45.71
N GLN A 8 10.30 -9.32 46.49
CA GLN A 8 10.59 -8.78 47.81
C GLN A 8 10.94 -7.28 47.75
N GLU A 9 11.72 -6.85 46.76
CA GLU A 9 11.98 -5.43 46.55
C GLU A 9 10.69 -4.64 46.22
N LEU A 10 9.81 -5.21 45.38
CA LEU A 10 8.54 -4.59 45.05
C LEU A 10 7.59 -4.51 46.25
N LEU A 11 7.63 -5.44 47.18
CA LEU A 11 6.82 -5.41 48.41
C LEU A 11 7.24 -4.29 49.35
N HIS A 12 8.54 -4.00 49.43
CA HIS A 12 9.09 -2.96 50.32
C HIS A 12 9.15 -1.57 49.67
N SER A 13 8.93 -1.49 48.35
CA SER A 13 8.85 -0.20 47.66
C SER A 13 7.51 0.50 47.87
N THR A 14 7.46 1.83 47.72
CA THR A 14 6.21 2.56 47.62
C THR A 14 5.44 2.13 46.37
N GLU A 15 4.10 2.08 46.45
CA GLU A 15 3.30 1.84 45.24
C GLU A 15 3.57 2.90 44.15
N THR A 16 3.79 2.43 42.97
CA THR A 16 4.09 3.25 41.80
C THR A 16 3.04 2.99 40.70
N PHE A 17 3.20 3.62 39.57
CA PHE A 17 2.37 3.35 38.40
C PHE A 17 2.50 1.90 37.88
N ARG A 18 3.48 1.13 38.38
CA ARG A 18 3.77 -0.26 37.96
C ARG A 18 3.32 -1.35 38.94
N VAL A 19 2.99 -1.00 40.17
CA VAL A 19 2.69 -1.99 41.22
C VAL A 19 1.35 -1.65 41.85
N GLU A 20 0.49 -2.68 41.97
CA GLU A 20 -0.74 -2.65 42.75
C GLU A 20 -0.78 -3.86 43.67
N ARG A 21 -0.96 -3.64 44.97
CA ARG A 21 -1.09 -4.68 45.99
C ARG A 21 -2.53 -4.78 46.44
N THR A 22 -2.96 -5.98 46.80
CA THR A 22 -4.31 -6.17 47.33
C THR A 22 -4.39 -7.47 48.15
N THR A 23 -5.17 -7.42 49.19
CA THR A 23 -5.56 -8.62 49.94
C THR A 23 -6.84 -9.27 49.40
N SER A 24 -7.58 -8.58 48.55
CA SER A 24 -8.78 -9.10 47.89
C SER A 24 -8.44 -10.22 46.91
N THR A 25 -9.25 -11.26 46.85
CA THR A 25 -9.19 -12.37 45.89
C THR A 25 -10.44 -12.44 45.00
N SER A 26 -11.40 -11.54 45.21
CA SER A 26 -12.71 -11.60 44.57
C SER A 26 -13.04 -10.38 43.68
N ASP A 27 -12.34 -9.25 43.81
CA ASP A 27 -12.65 -7.99 43.16
C ASP A 27 -12.12 -7.98 41.69
N MET A 28 -12.79 -8.78 40.86
CA MET A 28 -12.36 -9.03 39.48
C MET A 28 -12.34 -7.75 38.62
N ASP A 29 -13.29 -6.83 38.85
CA ASP A 29 -13.35 -5.59 38.08
C ASP A 29 -12.10 -4.74 38.33
N LYS A 30 -11.69 -4.59 39.60
CA LYS A 30 -10.45 -3.87 39.93
C LYS A 30 -9.20 -4.54 39.36
N PHE A 31 -9.15 -5.88 39.33
CA PHE A 31 -8.00 -6.60 38.73
C PHE A 31 -7.91 -6.36 37.24
N GLN A 32 -9.04 -6.44 36.53
CA GLN A 32 -9.11 -6.18 35.08
C GLN A 32 -8.78 -4.73 34.73
N GLU A 33 -9.26 -3.77 35.54
CA GLU A 33 -8.92 -2.36 35.38
C GLU A 33 -7.42 -2.09 35.59
N ALA A 34 -6.80 -2.73 36.61
CA ALA A 34 -5.37 -2.62 36.87
C ALA A 34 -4.54 -3.21 35.72
N ILE A 35 -4.90 -4.42 35.24
CA ILE A 35 -4.25 -5.06 34.09
C ILE A 35 -4.38 -4.21 32.84
N CYS A 36 -5.56 -3.63 32.58
CA CYS A 36 -5.78 -2.71 31.50
C CYS A 36 -4.87 -1.46 31.60
N ALA A 37 -4.77 -0.88 32.79
CA ALA A 37 -3.95 0.30 33.03
C ALA A 37 -2.45 0.04 32.89
N PHE A 38 -1.96 -1.14 33.35
CA PHE A 38 -0.57 -1.56 33.14
C PHE A 38 -0.27 -1.78 31.64
N SER A 39 -1.22 -2.39 30.93
CA SER A 39 -1.08 -2.60 29.47
C SER A 39 -0.96 -1.28 28.72
N ASN A 40 -1.60 -0.19 29.18
CA ASN A 40 -1.52 1.13 28.56
C ASN A 40 -0.20 1.89 28.84
N ASP A 41 0.46 1.60 29.97
CA ASP A 41 1.74 2.24 30.37
C ASP A 41 1.80 3.73 30.02
N LEU A 42 0.86 4.55 30.52
CA LEU A 42 0.76 5.97 30.16
C LEU A 42 2.10 6.72 30.27
N PRO A 43 2.96 6.49 31.28
CA PRO A 43 4.28 7.12 31.36
C PRO A 43 5.26 6.68 30.25
N ASN A 44 4.93 5.67 29.43
CA ASN A 44 5.81 5.09 28.42
C ASN A 44 7.13 4.54 28.99
N SER A 45 7.04 3.85 30.12
CA SER A 45 8.19 3.30 30.82
C SER A 45 8.78 2.07 30.14
N ARG A 46 7.99 1.39 29.32
CA ARG A 46 8.27 0.09 28.67
C ARG A 46 8.59 -1.03 29.68
N LYS A 47 8.26 -0.84 30.95
CA LYS A 47 8.50 -1.80 32.02
C LYS A 47 7.20 -2.50 32.40
N ASN A 48 7.30 -3.78 32.75
CA ASN A 48 6.16 -4.58 33.19
C ASN A 48 5.47 -3.98 34.41
N GLY A 49 4.14 -4.11 34.45
CA GLY A 49 3.31 -3.81 35.59
C GLY A 49 3.00 -5.08 36.41
N TYR A 50 2.74 -4.93 37.68
CA TYR A 50 2.58 -6.07 38.63
C TYR A 50 1.32 -5.87 39.47
N LEU A 51 0.38 -6.80 39.35
CA LEU A 51 -0.75 -6.94 40.26
C LEU A 51 -0.43 -8.06 41.26
N ILE A 52 -0.27 -7.72 42.54
CA ILE A 52 0.16 -8.60 43.60
C ILE A 52 -1.01 -8.85 44.56
N LEU A 53 -1.55 -10.09 44.58
CA LEU A 53 -2.59 -10.52 45.49
C LEU A 53 -1.96 -11.23 46.69
N GLY A 54 -2.43 -10.92 47.88
CA GLY A 54 -1.94 -11.51 49.13
C GLY A 54 -1.03 -10.58 49.94
N ALA A 55 -0.90 -9.31 49.53
CA ALA A 55 -0.13 -8.30 50.28
C ALA A 55 -1.00 -7.08 50.62
N TYR A 56 -0.70 -6.47 51.77
CA TYR A 56 -1.23 -5.15 52.17
C TYR A 56 -0.43 -4.04 51.48
N ASP A 57 -0.94 -2.82 51.48
CA ASP A 57 -0.29 -1.65 50.90
C ASP A 57 1.10 -1.34 51.49
N ASN A 58 1.31 -1.72 52.73
CA ASN A 58 2.61 -1.61 53.45
C ASN A 58 3.60 -2.73 53.10
N GLY A 59 3.24 -3.67 52.22
CA GLY A 59 4.05 -4.78 51.76
C GLY A 59 4.02 -6.03 52.70
N THR A 60 3.30 -5.98 53.82
CA THR A 60 3.14 -7.18 54.68
C THR A 60 2.24 -8.21 53.99
N LEU A 61 2.54 -9.49 54.20
CA LEU A 61 1.74 -10.60 53.65
C LEU A 61 0.44 -10.80 54.42
N SER A 62 -0.65 -11.08 53.71
CA SER A 62 -1.97 -11.29 54.31
C SER A 62 -2.23 -12.73 54.82
N GLY A 63 -1.27 -13.63 54.64
CA GLY A 63 -1.46 -15.04 54.93
C GLY A 63 -2.29 -15.80 53.90
N LEU A 64 -2.42 -15.26 52.71
CA LEU A 64 -3.16 -15.87 51.59
C LEU A 64 -2.60 -17.26 51.29
N LYS A 65 -3.48 -18.24 51.05
CA LYS A 65 -3.14 -19.52 50.42
C LYS A 65 -3.66 -19.51 48.97
N VAL A 66 -2.75 -19.47 48.04
CA VAL A 66 -3.08 -19.45 46.59
C VAL A 66 -3.53 -20.85 46.19
N THR A 67 -4.77 -20.98 45.73
CA THR A 67 -5.33 -22.21 45.19
C THR A 67 -5.22 -22.22 43.66
N ASP A 68 -5.21 -23.43 43.09
CA ASP A 68 -5.23 -23.62 41.63
C ASP A 68 -6.45 -22.95 40.96
N ALA A 69 -7.59 -22.94 41.68
CA ALA A 69 -8.80 -22.25 41.23
C ALA A 69 -8.60 -20.74 41.14
N LEU A 70 -7.92 -20.11 42.11
CA LEU A 70 -7.62 -18.67 42.08
C LEU A 70 -6.63 -18.35 40.95
N LEU A 71 -5.60 -19.18 40.79
CA LEU A 71 -4.60 -19.01 39.73
C LEU A 71 -5.25 -19.07 38.34
N LYS A 72 -6.10 -20.07 38.07
CA LYS A 72 -6.88 -20.18 36.84
C LYS A 72 -7.83 -19.01 36.63
N LYS A 73 -8.47 -18.53 37.69
CA LYS A 73 -9.40 -17.40 37.64
C LYS A 73 -8.71 -16.09 37.20
N ILE A 74 -7.52 -15.81 37.74
CA ILE A 74 -6.75 -14.62 37.36
C ILE A 74 -6.15 -14.77 35.97
N ALA A 75 -5.63 -15.95 35.63
CA ALA A 75 -5.11 -16.21 34.28
C ALA A 75 -6.19 -16.11 33.19
N ALA A 76 -7.45 -16.45 33.53
CA ALA A 76 -8.58 -16.34 32.56
C ALA A 76 -8.89 -14.89 32.14
N ILE A 77 -8.49 -13.89 32.94
CA ILE A 77 -8.65 -12.45 32.57
C ILE A 77 -8.05 -12.16 31.22
N ARG A 78 -6.94 -12.82 30.85
CA ARG A 78 -6.29 -12.64 29.54
C ARG A 78 -7.22 -12.92 28.36
N SER A 79 -8.15 -13.88 28.50
CA SER A 79 -8.94 -14.42 27.39
C SER A 79 -10.46 -14.33 27.57
N ASP A 80 -10.94 -13.64 28.58
CA ASP A 80 -12.38 -13.51 28.88
C ASP A 80 -13.10 -12.53 27.93
N GLY A 81 -12.36 -11.81 27.07
CA GLY A 81 -12.90 -10.89 26.09
C GLY A 81 -13.25 -9.49 26.62
N ASN A 82 -13.06 -9.24 27.93
CA ASN A 82 -13.38 -7.94 28.53
C ASN A 82 -12.30 -6.88 28.30
N ILE A 83 -11.02 -7.33 28.11
CA ILE A 83 -9.87 -6.44 27.83
C ILE A 83 -9.43 -6.60 26.38
N LEU A 84 -9.48 -5.54 25.61
CA LEU A 84 -9.10 -5.53 24.20
C LEU A 84 -8.22 -4.29 23.87
N PRO A 85 -7.14 -4.44 23.06
CA PRO A 85 -6.51 -5.70 22.64
C PRO A 85 -6.15 -6.62 23.79
N ILE A 86 -6.04 -7.92 23.50
CA ILE A 86 -5.74 -8.95 24.53
C ILE A 86 -4.42 -8.60 25.24
N PRO A 87 -4.39 -8.52 26.59
CA PRO A 87 -3.18 -8.19 27.32
C PRO A 87 -2.14 -9.30 27.26
N VAL A 88 -0.88 -8.92 27.19
CA VAL A 88 0.25 -9.86 27.35
C VAL A 88 0.57 -9.94 28.82
N MET A 89 0.30 -11.10 29.44
CA MET A 89 0.49 -11.29 30.87
C MET A 89 0.83 -12.73 31.20
N SER A 90 1.57 -12.90 32.32
CA SER A 90 1.79 -14.18 33.01
C SER A 90 1.27 -14.11 34.45
N VAL A 91 0.93 -15.27 35.04
CA VAL A 91 0.41 -15.36 36.40
C VAL A 91 1.16 -16.47 37.11
N GLU A 92 1.78 -16.15 38.24
CA GLU A 92 2.60 -17.06 39.01
C GLU A 92 2.27 -17.01 40.52
N ARG A 93 2.49 -18.13 41.21
CA ARG A 93 2.41 -18.25 42.68
C ARG A 93 3.81 -18.21 43.26
N PHE A 94 3.98 -17.42 44.31
CA PHE A 94 5.21 -17.37 45.11
C PHE A 94 4.90 -17.73 46.56
N GLU A 95 5.62 -18.72 47.08
CA GLU A 95 5.43 -19.21 48.43
C GLU A 95 6.41 -18.52 49.39
N PHE A 96 5.87 -17.97 50.50
CA PHE A 96 6.63 -17.39 51.58
C PHE A 96 6.16 -18.00 52.93
N PRO A 97 7.00 -17.93 53.97
CA PRO A 97 6.62 -18.47 55.29
C PRO A 97 5.36 -17.87 55.89
N GLU A 98 5.12 -16.57 55.61
CA GLU A 98 3.99 -15.80 56.14
C GLU A 98 2.72 -15.90 55.26
N GLY A 99 2.78 -16.58 54.11
CA GLY A 99 1.69 -16.77 53.20
C GLY A 99 2.12 -16.70 51.71
N ASP A 100 1.23 -17.07 50.83
CA ASP A 100 1.51 -17.05 49.40
C ASP A 100 1.18 -15.68 48.78
N LEU A 101 1.87 -15.37 47.71
CA LEU A 101 1.49 -14.31 46.79
C LEU A 101 1.09 -14.89 45.43
N LEU A 102 0.07 -14.28 44.81
CA LEU A 102 -0.23 -14.48 43.40
C LEU A 102 0.11 -13.21 42.67
N VAL A 103 1.02 -13.30 41.70
CA VAL A 103 1.52 -12.16 40.94
C VAL A 103 1.10 -12.30 39.49
N ALA A 104 0.39 -11.28 38.99
CA ALA A 104 0.14 -11.10 37.55
C ALA A 104 1.12 -10.06 37.03
N GLU A 105 2.06 -10.48 36.20
CA GLU A 105 3.01 -9.65 35.48
C GLU A 105 2.39 -9.28 34.14
N VAL A 106 2.30 -7.99 33.83
CA VAL A 106 1.64 -7.45 32.64
C VAL A 106 2.65 -6.64 31.82
N THR A 107 2.84 -7.07 30.58
CA THR A 107 3.71 -6.35 29.64
C THR A 107 2.94 -5.21 28.96
N PRO A 108 3.52 -4.00 28.83
CA PRO A 108 2.93 -2.90 28.08
C PRO A 108 2.53 -3.32 26.66
N SER A 109 1.34 -2.92 26.23
CA SER A 109 0.81 -3.27 24.92
C SER A 109 1.50 -2.46 23.82
N MET A 110 1.86 -3.11 22.71
CA MET A 110 2.30 -2.46 21.49
C MET A 110 1.13 -1.85 20.68
N LEU A 111 -0.11 -2.12 21.11
CA LEU A 111 -1.33 -1.66 20.44
C LEU A 111 -2.25 -0.85 21.36
N PRO A 112 -1.75 0.18 22.08
CA PRO A 112 -2.60 1.05 22.88
C PRO A 112 -3.54 1.88 21.98
N PRO A 113 -4.69 2.38 22.49
CA PRO A 113 -5.18 2.16 23.83
C PRO A 113 -5.82 0.80 24.03
N VAL A 114 -5.47 0.13 25.14
CA VAL A 114 -6.14 -1.07 25.65
C VAL A 114 -7.37 -0.64 26.44
N ARG A 115 -8.50 -1.32 26.24
CA ARG A 115 -9.77 -0.96 26.88
C ARG A 115 -10.33 -2.15 27.66
N TYR A 116 -10.81 -1.87 28.84
CA TYR A 116 -11.65 -2.78 29.63
C TYR A 116 -13.10 -2.35 29.53
N ARG A 117 -13.96 -3.21 29.01
CA ARG A 117 -15.37 -2.93 28.72
C ARG A 117 -15.59 -1.57 28.03
N GLY A 118 -14.76 -1.29 27.03
CA GLY A 118 -14.82 -0.06 26.21
C GLY A 118 -14.22 1.20 26.84
N ARG A 119 -13.71 1.13 28.10
CA ARG A 119 -13.07 2.27 28.79
C ARG A 119 -11.56 2.07 28.86
N THR A 120 -10.81 3.12 28.63
CA THR A 120 -9.34 3.12 28.73
C THR A 120 -8.93 3.47 30.15
N PHE A 121 -8.37 2.49 30.89
CA PHE A 121 -7.82 2.72 32.22
C PHE A 121 -6.32 3.00 32.13
N ILE A 122 -5.86 3.94 32.97
CA ILE A 122 -4.46 4.38 33.09
C ILE A 122 -4.04 4.46 34.55
N ARG A 123 -2.74 4.64 34.79
CA ARG A 123 -2.24 4.94 36.14
C ARG A 123 -1.51 6.29 36.16
N ILE A 124 -1.86 7.08 37.16
CA ILE A 124 -1.19 8.35 37.48
C ILE A 124 -0.53 8.17 38.85
N GLY A 125 0.76 7.81 38.85
CA GLY A 125 1.42 7.33 40.06
C GLY A 125 0.77 6.04 40.57
N PRO A 126 0.45 5.94 41.86
CA PRO A 126 -0.20 4.76 42.43
C PRO A 126 -1.70 4.69 42.11
N ARG A 127 -2.32 5.79 41.64
CA ARG A 127 -3.75 5.86 41.42
C ARG A 127 -4.14 5.38 40.02
N ARG A 128 -5.15 4.51 39.94
CA ARG A 128 -5.82 4.14 38.71
C ARG A 128 -6.91 5.17 38.39
N ASP A 129 -7.02 5.55 37.11
CA ASP A 129 -8.03 6.47 36.61
C ASP A 129 -8.49 6.08 35.19
N ILE A 130 -9.55 6.71 34.71
CA ILE A 130 -10.02 6.59 33.32
C ILE A 130 -9.30 7.66 32.50
N ALA A 131 -8.75 7.28 31.37
CA ALA A 131 -8.05 8.19 30.46
C ALA A 131 -8.99 9.27 29.95
N THR A 132 -8.53 10.51 29.96
CA THR A 132 -9.14 11.63 29.25
C THR A 132 -8.97 11.47 27.73
N GLU A 133 -9.77 12.20 26.96
CA GLU A 133 -9.63 12.21 25.48
C GLU A 133 -8.21 12.56 25.01
N ALA A 134 -7.54 13.50 25.70
CA ALA A 134 -6.16 13.87 25.39
C ALA A 134 -5.17 12.71 25.65
N GLU A 135 -5.35 11.96 26.75
CA GLU A 135 -4.53 10.81 27.09
C GLU A 135 -4.81 9.61 26.16
N GLU A 136 -6.08 9.38 25.78
CA GLU A 136 -6.39 8.39 24.74
C GLU A 136 -5.73 8.72 23.40
N ARG A 137 -5.68 10.01 23.04
CA ARG A 137 -4.99 10.45 21.82
C ARG A 137 -3.49 10.19 21.89
N ILE A 138 -2.83 10.47 23.03
CA ILE A 138 -1.42 10.15 23.25
C ILE A 138 -1.16 8.65 23.09
N LEU A 139 -2.02 7.82 23.66
CA LEU A 139 -1.91 6.36 23.52
C LEU A 139 -2.11 5.90 22.07
N ALA A 140 -3.06 6.50 21.34
CA ALA A 140 -3.30 6.21 19.91
C ALA A 140 -2.12 6.66 19.03
N GLU A 141 -1.51 7.81 19.32
CA GLU A 141 -0.31 8.30 18.64
C GLU A 141 0.87 7.33 18.84
N ARG A 142 1.03 6.77 20.04
CA ARG A 142 2.04 5.73 20.32
C ARG A 142 1.81 4.48 19.49
N ARG A 143 0.58 4.01 19.38
CA ARG A 143 0.26 2.89 18.51
C ARG A 143 0.75 3.12 17.09
N THR A 144 0.60 4.32 16.57
CA THR A 144 1.05 4.68 15.23
C THR A 144 2.59 4.71 15.14
N SER A 145 3.27 5.20 16.19
CA SER A 145 4.74 5.24 16.23
C SER A 145 5.38 3.87 16.46
N TYR A 146 4.69 2.94 17.13
CA TYR A 146 5.14 1.54 17.28
C TYR A 146 4.84 0.66 16.06
N MET A 147 3.99 1.11 15.15
CA MET A 147 3.79 0.43 13.86
C MET A 147 4.89 0.87 12.89
N ALA A 148 6.15 0.57 13.23
CA ALA A 148 7.21 0.64 12.24
C ALA A 148 6.79 -0.20 11.03
N THR A 149 6.97 0.35 9.83
CA THR A 149 6.76 -0.42 8.61
C THR A 149 7.72 -1.61 8.60
N PHE A 150 7.35 -2.70 7.93
CA PHE A 150 8.17 -3.90 7.97
C PHE A 150 9.63 -3.66 7.57
N ASP A 151 9.88 -2.77 6.61
CA ASP A 151 11.23 -2.40 6.18
C ASP A 151 12.04 -1.70 7.28
N ALA A 152 11.38 -0.98 8.19
CA ALA A 152 12.02 -0.30 9.34
C ALA A 152 12.22 -1.22 10.56
N MET A 153 11.61 -2.42 10.57
CA MET A 153 11.78 -3.36 11.68
C MET A 153 13.18 -3.99 11.68
N PRO A 154 13.75 -4.29 12.88
CA PRO A 154 15.01 -5.01 13.01
C PRO A 154 14.91 -6.43 12.42
N CYS A 155 15.92 -6.85 11.69
CA CYS A 155 16.07 -8.23 11.22
C CYS A 155 16.83 -9.04 12.28
N LEU A 156 16.11 -9.51 13.31
CA LEU A 156 16.72 -10.15 14.51
C LEU A 156 17.58 -11.38 14.21
N ALA A 157 17.41 -12.01 13.06
CA ALA A 157 18.22 -13.16 12.63
C ALA A 157 19.50 -12.77 11.90
N ALA A 158 19.71 -11.47 11.63
CA ALA A 158 20.85 -10.94 10.89
C ALA A 158 21.82 -10.17 11.81
N ASN A 159 23.03 -9.99 11.34
CA ASN A 159 24.05 -9.15 11.96
C ASN A 159 24.83 -8.39 10.86
N MET A 160 25.78 -7.53 11.27
CA MET A 160 26.54 -6.68 10.34
C MET A 160 27.35 -7.46 9.29
N THR A 161 27.68 -8.74 9.52
CA THR A 161 28.39 -9.57 8.52
C THR A 161 27.46 -10.11 7.42
N ASP A 162 26.15 -9.96 7.59
CA ASP A 162 25.15 -10.37 6.59
C ASP A 162 24.84 -9.26 5.58
N VAL A 163 25.42 -8.06 5.74
CA VAL A 163 25.27 -6.91 4.86
C VAL A 163 26.63 -6.52 4.25
N ASP A 164 26.60 -6.01 3.01
CA ASP A 164 27.79 -5.59 2.29
C ASP A 164 28.24 -4.20 2.76
N ALA A 165 29.46 -4.15 3.35
CA ALA A 165 30.00 -2.92 3.91
C ALA A 165 30.29 -1.84 2.86
N ASP A 166 30.72 -2.22 1.66
CA ASP A 166 31.05 -1.28 0.58
C ASP A 166 29.79 -0.62 0.04
N LEU A 167 28.71 -1.39 -0.13
CA LEU A 167 27.41 -0.87 -0.55
C LEU A 167 26.80 0.06 0.51
N MET A 168 26.93 -0.28 1.80
CA MET A 168 26.46 0.56 2.89
C MET A 168 27.24 1.89 2.96
N ASN A 169 28.58 1.84 2.89
CA ASN A 169 29.40 3.04 2.91
C ASN A 169 29.08 3.95 1.72
N LYS A 170 28.94 3.39 0.53
CA LYS A 170 28.54 4.15 -0.66
C LYS A 170 27.18 4.83 -0.45
N TYR A 171 26.20 4.11 0.10
CA TYR A 171 24.88 4.70 0.39
C TYR A 171 24.96 5.83 1.41
N LEU A 172 25.77 5.68 2.48
CA LEU A 172 26.00 6.75 3.44
C LEU A 172 26.65 7.98 2.80
N GLU A 173 27.62 7.79 1.90
CA GLU A 173 28.21 8.88 1.12
C GLU A 173 27.16 9.60 0.26
N ASP A 174 26.26 8.85 -0.39
CA ASP A 174 25.18 9.40 -1.22
C ASP A 174 24.13 10.17 -0.41
N VAL A 175 23.85 9.76 0.84
CA VAL A 175 22.88 10.41 1.73
C VAL A 175 23.45 11.62 2.44
N MET A 176 24.63 11.48 3.06
CA MET A 176 25.23 12.47 3.95
C MET A 176 26.19 13.40 3.23
N GLY A 177 26.75 12.96 2.12
CA GLY A 177 27.87 13.62 1.45
C GLY A 177 29.22 13.23 2.07
N LYS A 178 30.22 13.02 1.22
CA LYS A 178 31.52 12.48 1.60
C LYS A 178 32.24 13.31 2.70
N SER A 179 32.20 14.62 2.61
CA SER A 179 32.87 15.52 3.60
C SER A 179 32.23 15.45 4.98
N LEU A 180 30.92 15.29 5.07
CA LEU A 180 30.23 15.14 6.35
C LEU A 180 30.50 13.76 6.95
N LEU A 181 30.51 12.72 6.13
CA LEU A 181 30.78 11.35 6.59
C LEU A 181 32.21 11.21 7.13
N GLU A 182 33.22 11.82 6.48
CA GLU A 182 34.61 11.81 6.92
C GLU A 182 34.83 12.59 8.25
N SER A 183 33.94 13.52 8.56
CA SER A 183 34.00 14.32 9.82
C SER A 183 33.09 13.76 10.93
N ASP A 184 32.33 12.71 10.66
CA ASP A 184 31.39 12.14 11.62
C ASP A 184 32.11 11.15 12.55
N GLU A 185 32.19 11.48 13.83
CA GLU A 185 32.86 10.65 14.84
C GLU A 185 32.00 9.49 15.36
N ARG A 186 30.73 9.39 14.90
CA ARG A 186 29.82 8.29 15.28
C ARG A 186 30.29 6.96 14.70
N SER A 187 29.95 5.86 15.40
CA SER A 187 30.17 4.51 14.85
C SER A 187 29.37 4.30 13.56
N ILE A 188 29.77 3.33 12.75
CA ILE A 188 29.05 2.98 11.50
C ILE A 188 27.60 2.55 11.80
N GLU A 189 27.37 1.87 12.92
CA GLU A 189 26.06 1.44 13.37
C GLU A 189 25.18 2.65 13.73
N GLU A 190 25.74 3.67 14.39
CA GLU A 190 25.01 4.89 14.71
C GLU A 190 24.72 5.73 13.46
N GLN A 191 25.65 5.78 12.50
CA GLN A 191 25.44 6.44 11.21
C GLN A 191 24.32 5.74 10.40
N LEU A 192 24.35 4.40 10.35
CA LEU A 192 23.32 3.59 9.69
C LEU A 192 21.96 3.70 10.41
N SER A 193 21.96 3.79 11.74
CA SER A 193 20.75 4.01 12.52
C SER A 193 20.10 5.35 12.21
N ALA A 194 20.89 6.40 12.02
CA ALA A 194 20.39 7.73 11.65
C ALA A 194 19.65 7.76 10.31
N VAL A 195 19.97 6.83 9.40
CA VAL A 195 19.29 6.66 8.10
C VAL A 195 18.32 5.49 8.07
N GLY A 196 18.02 4.88 9.22
CA GLY A 196 17.04 3.81 9.37
C GLY A 196 17.51 2.43 8.88
N MET A 197 18.81 2.21 8.70
CA MET A 197 19.37 0.94 8.21
C MET A 197 19.87 0.03 9.32
N PHE A 198 19.95 0.51 10.56
CA PHE A 198 20.39 -0.26 11.71
C PHE A 198 19.53 0.01 12.95
N ASP A 199 19.21 -1.00 13.71
CA ASP A 199 18.52 -0.91 14.99
C ASP A 199 19.54 -1.07 16.13
N THR A 200 19.76 0.02 16.87
CA THR A 200 20.73 0.04 17.98
C THR A 200 20.23 -0.65 19.24
N GLU A 201 18.91 -0.78 19.42
CA GLU A 201 18.31 -1.47 20.58
C GLU A 201 18.56 -2.98 20.49
N HIS A 202 18.40 -3.56 19.30
CA HIS A 202 18.60 -4.99 19.04
C HIS A 202 19.96 -5.30 18.43
N ASN A 203 20.78 -4.30 18.17
CA ASN A 203 22.12 -4.42 17.60
C ASN A 203 22.16 -5.25 16.30
N CYS A 204 21.25 -4.95 15.36
CA CYS A 204 21.15 -5.65 14.09
C CYS A 204 20.67 -4.75 12.94
N PRO A 205 20.93 -5.12 11.66
CA PRO A 205 20.39 -4.40 10.50
C PRO A 205 18.86 -4.44 10.47
N THR A 206 18.24 -3.39 9.91
CA THR A 206 16.80 -3.40 9.60
C THR A 206 16.51 -4.26 8.37
N ASN A 207 15.23 -4.61 8.15
CA ASN A 207 14.84 -5.34 6.94
C ASN A 207 15.14 -4.51 5.67
N ALA A 208 15.08 -3.18 5.72
CA ALA A 208 15.51 -2.32 4.63
C ALA A 208 16.98 -2.53 4.27
N ALA A 209 17.87 -2.58 5.26
CA ALA A 209 19.29 -2.83 5.04
C ALA A 209 19.53 -4.20 4.38
N ILE A 210 18.79 -5.22 4.81
CA ILE A 210 18.86 -6.56 4.19
C ILE A 210 18.40 -6.52 2.73
N VAL A 211 17.32 -5.81 2.40
CA VAL A 211 16.82 -5.66 1.02
C VAL A 211 17.82 -4.92 0.14
N LEU A 212 18.43 -3.87 0.66
CA LEU A 212 19.29 -2.97 -0.12
C LEU A 212 20.74 -3.48 -0.24
N PHE A 213 21.29 -4.07 0.83
CA PHE A 213 22.72 -4.35 0.98
C PHE A 213 23.02 -5.78 1.45
N GLY A 214 22.03 -6.63 1.68
CA GLY A 214 22.24 -7.98 2.19
C GLY A 214 23.09 -8.84 1.26
N CYS A 215 24.12 -9.53 1.76
CA CYS A 215 24.94 -10.46 0.97
C CYS A 215 24.14 -11.66 0.48
N LYS A 216 23.21 -12.15 1.28
CA LYS A 216 22.30 -13.26 0.97
C LYS A 216 20.88 -12.94 1.46
N PRO A 217 20.20 -11.95 0.87
CA PRO A 217 18.94 -11.42 1.41
C PRO A 217 17.82 -12.46 1.47
N ARG A 218 17.80 -13.45 0.57
CA ARG A 218 16.80 -14.53 0.57
C ARG A 218 16.88 -15.48 1.76
N ARG A 219 17.99 -15.49 2.50
CA ARG A 219 18.07 -16.22 3.78
C ARG A 219 17.07 -15.68 4.79
N PHE A 220 16.84 -14.38 4.77
CA PHE A 220 15.96 -13.66 5.71
C PHE A 220 14.59 -13.36 5.08
N LEU A 221 14.56 -13.07 3.79
CA LEU A 221 13.39 -12.68 3.00
C LEU A 221 13.26 -13.62 1.79
N PRO A 222 12.71 -14.82 1.95
CA PRO A 222 12.72 -15.86 0.91
C PRO A 222 12.07 -15.44 -0.41
N GLY A 223 11.08 -14.54 -0.36
CA GLY A 223 10.40 -13.99 -1.54
C GLY A 223 11.18 -12.91 -2.29
N LEU A 224 12.36 -12.45 -1.78
CA LEU A 224 13.12 -11.35 -2.38
C LEU A 224 13.89 -11.81 -3.62
N TYR A 225 13.17 -12.03 -4.71
CA TYR A 225 13.72 -12.28 -6.05
C TYR A 225 12.70 -11.86 -7.11
N VAL A 226 13.14 -11.83 -8.37
CA VAL A 226 12.29 -11.59 -9.54
C VAL A 226 12.23 -12.87 -10.35
N GLN A 227 11.03 -13.29 -10.70
CA GLN A 227 10.78 -14.39 -11.62
C GLN A 227 10.26 -13.82 -12.94
N TYR A 228 11.04 -13.94 -13.99
CA TYR A 228 10.63 -13.63 -15.34
C TYR A 228 10.33 -14.93 -16.08
N VAL A 229 9.15 -15.01 -16.70
CA VAL A 229 8.74 -16.14 -17.54
C VAL A 229 8.16 -15.61 -18.84
N ARG A 230 8.63 -16.15 -19.96
CA ARG A 230 8.05 -15.90 -21.28
C ARG A 230 7.25 -17.11 -21.73
N PHE A 231 6.00 -16.86 -22.11
CA PHE A 231 5.07 -17.85 -22.66
C PHE A 231 4.94 -17.66 -24.17
N LYS A 232 4.79 -18.76 -24.93
CA LYS A 232 4.54 -18.70 -26.38
C LYS A 232 3.13 -18.26 -26.75
N GLY A 233 2.18 -18.40 -25.84
CA GLY A 233 0.76 -18.05 -26.02
C GLY A 233 0.29 -16.87 -25.16
N GLU A 234 -1.02 -16.76 -24.99
CA GLU A 234 -1.68 -15.62 -24.35
C GLU A 234 -1.99 -15.85 -22.87
N ASP A 235 -1.73 -17.04 -22.34
CA ASP A 235 -2.04 -17.39 -20.95
C ASP A 235 -0.99 -18.31 -20.33
N VAL A 236 -1.08 -18.51 -19.00
CA VAL A 236 -0.15 -19.32 -18.19
C VAL A 236 -0.16 -20.83 -18.49
N THR A 237 -1.16 -21.32 -19.25
CA THR A 237 -1.23 -22.72 -19.67
C THR A 237 -0.43 -22.99 -20.94
N SER A 238 0.05 -21.92 -21.58
CA SER A 238 0.87 -21.98 -22.78
C SER A 238 2.26 -22.48 -22.47
N GLU A 239 2.93 -23.02 -23.51
CA GLU A 239 4.31 -23.50 -23.39
C GLU A 239 5.26 -22.38 -22.95
N VAL A 240 6.11 -22.67 -21.96
CA VAL A 240 7.17 -21.76 -21.48
C VAL A 240 8.31 -21.74 -22.51
N GLU A 241 8.65 -20.56 -23.01
CA GLU A 241 9.77 -20.34 -23.92
C GLU A 241 11.06 -20.07 -23.16
N ASN A 242 10.98 -19.29 -22.08
CA ASN A 242 12.14 -18.89 -21.27
C ASN A 242 11.72 -18.62 -19.82
N GLU A 243 12.61 -18.95 -18.87
CA GLU A 243 12.47 -18.62 -17.47
C GLU A 243 13.82 -18.09 -16.93
N ILE A 244 13.78 -16.96 -16.24
CA ILE A 244 14.97 -16.36 -15.60
C ILE A 244 14.58 -15.96 -14.16
N GLN A 245 15.40 -16.38 -13.20
CA GLN A 245 15.32 -15.95 -11.82
C GLN A 245 16.46 -14.97 -11.53
N LEU A 246 16.13 -13.77 -11.05
CA LEU A 246 17.10 -12.77 -10.61
C LEU A 246 17.07 -12.69 -9.08
N ASP A 247 18.19 -13.05 -8.47
CA ASP A 247 18.43 -13.00 -7.03
C ASP A 247 19.42 -11.88 -6.70
N GLY A 248 19.43 -11.43 -5.44
CA GLY A 248 20.36 -10.45 -4.90
C GLY A 248 19.66 -9.34 -4.10
N ASN A 249 20.45 -8.47 -3.51
CA ASN A 249 19.98 -7.23 -2.92
C ASN A 249 19.60 -6.22 -4.01
N TYR A 250 18.90 -5.14 -3.67
CA TYR A 250 18.42 -4.21 -4.70
C TYR A 250 19.55 -3.44 -5.42
N CYS A 251 20.71 -3.22 -4.79
CA CYS A 251 21.84 -2.60 -5.47
C CYS A 251 22.37 -3.46 -6.62
N GLU A 252 22.30 -4.78 -6.51
CA GLU A 252 22.70 -5.72 -7.55
C GLU A 252 21.54 -6.11 -8.48
N LEU A 253 20.35 -6.30 -7.91
CA LEU A 253 19.17 -6.81 -8.61
C LEU A 253 18.63 -5.79 -9.60
N LEU A 254 18.51 -4.50 -9.21
CA LEU A 254 17.92 -3.48 -10.08
C LEU A 254 18.68 -3.27 -11.39
N PRO A 255 20.03 -3.16 -11.43
CA PRO A 255 20.78 -3.09 -12.70
C PRO A 255 20.61 -4.34 -13.58
N ARG A 256 20.57 -5.53 -12.97
CA ARG A 256 20.34 -6.78 -13.71
C ARG A 256 18.92 -6.87 -14.26
N LEU A 257 17.94 -6.36 -13.50
CA LEU A 257 16.55 -6.26 -13.94
C LEU A 257 16.40 -5.27 -15.10
N GLU A 258 17.08 -4.12 -15.04
CA GLU A 258 17.14 -3.16 -16.15
C GLU A 258 17.67 -3.81 -17.43
N SER A 259 18.78 -4.54 -17.35
CA SER A 259 19.34 -5.28 -18.47
C SER A 259 18.35 -6.32 -19.02
N LEU A 260 17.63 -7.05 -18.15
CA LEU A 260 16.60 -7.99 -18.57
C LEU A 260 15.47 -7.30 -19.35
N LEU A 261 15.00 -6.15 -18.84
CA LEU A 261 13.95 -5.38 -19.49
C LEU A 261 14.38 -4.89 -20.88
N GLU A 262 15.59 -4.35 -21.00
CA GLU A 262 16.10 -3.81 -22.26
C GLU A 262 16.38 -4.90 -23.31
N LEU A 263 16.95 -6.03 -22.89
CA LEU A 263 17.41 -7.07 -23.82
C LEU A 263 16.31 -8.08 -24.16
N SER A 264 15.37 -8.31 -23.26
CA SER A 264 14.40 -9.40 -23.40
C SER A 264 12.96 -8.92 -23.56
N VAL A 265 12.54 -7.93 -22.80
CA VAL A 265 11.12 -7.50 -22.75
C VAL A 265 10.82 -6.42 -23.77
N ILE A 266 11.66 -5.38 -23.85
CA ILE A 266 11.45 -4.23 -24.74
C ILE A 266 12.04 -4.48 -26.11
N LYS A 267 11.19 -4.71 -27.10
CA LYS A 267 11.57 -5.01 -28.48
C LYS A 267 11.12 -3.89 -29.39
N LYS A 268 11.94 -3.53 -30.36
CA LYS A 268 11.57 -2.58 -31.43
C LYS A 268 11.10 -3.35 -32.65
N LYS A 269 9.93 -2.93 -33.16
CA LYS A 269 9.31 -3.48 -34.37
C LYS A 269 9.15 -2.38 -35.41
N PRO A 270 9.40 -2.62 -36.71
CA PRO A 270 9.08 -1.66 -37.76
C PRO A 270 7.56 -1.55 -37.91
N VAL A 271 7.05 -0.33 -37.94
CA VAL A 271 5.64 -0.02 -38.17
C VAL A 271 5.55 0.91 -39.38
N PHE A 272 4.70 0.57 -40.37
CA PHE A 272 4.47 1.39 -41.53
C PHE A 272 3.67 2.64 -41.13
N VAL A 273 4.29 3.81 -41.24
CA VAL A 273 3.63 5.11 -41.08
C VAL A 273 3.08 5.66 -42.41
N SER A 274 3.56 5.14 -43.54
CA SER A 274 3.04 5.33 -44.87
C SER A 274 3.39 4.16 -45.78
N LEU A 275 2.90 4.17 -47.02
CA LEU A 275 3.17 3.11 -48.03
C LEU A 275 4.66 2.85 -48.29
N LEU A 276 5.52 3.85 -48.04
CA LEU A 276 6.96 3.79 -48.33
C LEU A 276 7.84 4.14 -47.12
N ARG A 277 7.24 4.36 -45.95
CA ARG A 277 8.00 4.77 -44.75
C ARG A 277 7.66 3.94 -43.55
N GLU A 278 8.68 3.43 -42.91
CA GLU A 278 8.64 2.69 -41.65
C GLU A 278 9.26 3.48 -40.50
N GLU A 279 8.73 3.34 -39.30
CA GLU A 279 9.34 3.81 -38.05
C GLU A 279 9.50 2.65 -37.09
N MET A 280 10.62 2.65 -36.34
CA MET A 280 10.85 1.65 -35.30
C MET A 280 10.12 2.04 -34.02
N VAL A 281 9.09 1.28 -33.67
CA VAL A 281 8.29 1.50 -32.47
C VAL A 281 8.57 0.39 -31.45
N SER A 282 8.76 0.74 -30.18
CA SER A 282 8.90 -0.24 -29.12
C SER A 282 7.53 -0.90 -28.84
N ASN A 283 7.55 -2.21 -28.56
CA ASN A 283 6.33 -2.92 -28.14
C ASN A 283 5.75 -2.30 -26.86
N TYR A 284 6.62 -1.83 -25.94
CA TYR A 284 6.27 -1.07 -24.74
C TYR A 284 7.16 0.17 -24.61
N PRO A 285 6.64 1.31 -24.13
CA PRO A 285 7.48 2.48 -23.82
C PRO A 285 8.31 2.19 -22.57
N TYR A 286 9.64 2.33 -22.70
CA TYR A 286 10.61 2.05 -21.63
C TYR A 286 10.24 2.73 -20.30
N LYS A 287 9.86 4.02 -20.35
CA LYS A 287 9.51 4.81 -19.16
C LYS A 287 8.34 4.22 -18.39
N ALA A 288 7.31 3.73 -19.09
CA ALA A 288 6.14 3.11 -18.44
C ALA A 288 6.52 1.79 -17.75
N ILE A 289 7.26 0.91 -18.42
CA ILE A 289 7.70 -0.38 -17.85
C ILE A 289 8.62 -0.15 -16.64
N ARG A 290 9.59 0.77 -16.76
CA ARG A 290 10.48 1.15 -15.66
C ARG A 290 9.70 1.61 -14.43
N GLU A 291 8.74 2.51 -14.60
CA GLU A 291 7.91 3.02 -13.50
C GLU A 291 7.11 1.91 -12.81
N LEU A 292 6.47 1.03 -13.60
CA LEU A 292 5.67 -0.07 -13.05
C LEU A 292 6.51 -1.09 -12.29
N VAL A 293 7.69 -1.43 -12.80
CA VAL A 293 8.60 -2.39 -12.15
C VAL A 293 9.19 -1.81 -10.86
N LEU A 294 9.60 -0.54 -10.86
CA LEU A 294 10.12 0.12 -9.66
C LEU A 294 9.03 0.28 -8.60
N ASN A 295 7.79 0.60 -8.99
CA ASN A 295 6.65 0.63 -8.08
C ASN A 295 6.38 -0.76 -7.48
N ALA A 296 6.47 -1.82 -8.28
CA ALA A 296 6.32 -3.18 -7.78
C ALA A 296 7.43 -3.55 -6.78
N CYS A 297 8.67 -3.08 -6.96
CA CYS A 297 9.77 -3.26 -6.00
C CYS A 297 9.51 -2.50 -4.69
N MET A 298 9.06 -1.24 -4.76
CA MET A 298 8.82 -0.39 -3.58
C MET A 298 7.62 -0.83 -2.74
N HIS A 299 6.52 -1.24 -3.40
CA HIS A 299 5.23 -1.48 -2.74
C HIS A 299 4.97 -2.95 -2.41
N ARG A 300 5.87 -3.87 -2.78
CA ARG A 300 5.69 -5.30 -2.49
C ARG A 300 5.62 -5.59 -0.99
N ASP A 301 4.86 -6.60 -0.64
CA ASP A 301 4.88 -7.19 0.70
C ASP A 301 6.12 -8.09 0.85
N LEU A 302 7.08 -7.63 1.64
CA LEU A 302 8.34 -8.31 1.91
C LEU A 302 8.20 -9.49 2.87
N GLN A 303 7.09 -9.61 3.61
CA GLN A 303 6.78 -10.76 4.46
C GLN A 303 6.29 -11.96 3.64
N SER A 304 5.86 -11.72 2.40
CA SER A 304 5.39 -12.76 1.51
C SER A 304 6.55 -13.50 0.84
N ASN A 305 6.41 -14.82 0.73
CA ASN A 305 7.35 -15.65 -0.05
C ASN A 305 7.12 -15.55 -1.57
N MET A 306 6.08 -14.84 -2.03
CA MET A 306 5.80 -14.66 -3.45
C MET A 306 6.82 -13.70 -4.09
N PRO A 307 7.52 -14.10 -5.17
CA PRO A 307 8.43 -13.21 -5.88
C PRO A 307 7.70 -12.07 -6.60
N LEU A 308 8.46 -11.07 -7.03
CA LEU A 308 8.02 -10.18 -8.09
C LEU A 308 7.98 -10.97 -9.41
N ARG A 309 6.80 -11.09 -10.03
CA ARG A 309 6.60 -11.83 -11.28
C ARG A 309 6.50 -10.89 -12.45
N LEU A 310 7.27 -11.20 -13.49
CA LEU A 310 7.21 -10.57 -14.79
C LEU A 310 6.85 -11.66 -15.80
N TYR A 311 5.60 -11.77 -16.21
CA TYR A 311 5.12 -12.77 -17.15
C TYR A 311 4.87 -12.12 -18.50
N GLU A 312 5.68 -12.48 -19.50
CA GLU A 312 5.56 -12.01 -20.87
C GLU A 312 4.78 -13.05 -21.68
N PHE A 313 3.66 -12.64 -22.22
CA PHE A 313 2.83 -13.42 -23.12
C PHE A 313 3.01 -12.92 -24.57
N SER A 314 2.40 -13.60 -25.53
CA SER A 314 2.52 -13.25 -26.94
C SER A 314 1.94 -11.87 -27.31
N ASN A 315 1.05 -11.32 -26.48
CA ASN A 315 0.31 -10.06 -26.74
C ASN A 315 0.31 -9.06 -25.58
N HIS A 316 0.83 -9.44 -24.39
CA HIS A 316 0.87 -8.57 -23.22
C HIS A 316 1.98 -8.93 -22.23
N LEU A 317 2.28 -8.01 -21.32
CA LEU A 317 3.16 -8.19 -20.15
C LEU A 317 2.32 -8.07 -18.88
N GLU A 318 2.46 -9.02 -17.97
CA GLU A 318 1.89 -9.01 -16.63
C GLU A 318 2.98 -8.75 -15.59
N ILE A 319 2.80 -7.74 -14.74
CA ILE A 319 3.65 -7.46 -13.59
C ILE A 319 2.83 -7.72 -12.34
N THR A 320 3.24 -8.68 -11.50
CA THR A 320 2.52 -9.03 -10.27
C THR A 320 3.48 -9.02 -9.08
N ASN A 321 3.15 -8.26 -8.05
CA ASN A 321 3.86 -8.27 -6.76
C ASN A 321 2.96 -8.70 -5.61
N ALA A 322 3.56 -9.24 -4.56
CA ALA A 322 2.89 -9.57 -3.30
C ALA A 322 2.34 -8.31 -2.62
N GLY A 323 1.19 -8.46 -1.96
CA GLY A 323 0.50 -7.38 -1.25
C GLY A 323 -0.41 -6.55 -2.16
N GLY A 324 -1.66 -6.35 -1.73
CA GLY A 324 -2.60 -5.44 -2.36
C GLY A 324 -2.28 -3.96 -2.08
N LEU A 325 -3.25 -3.08 -2.25
CA LEU A 325 -3.14 -1.67 -1.86
C LEU A 325 -2.80 -1.56 -0.36
N TYR A 326 -2.07 -0.51 0.02
CA TYR A 326 -1.57 -0.35 1.40
C TYR A 326 -2.04 0.96 2.04
N GLY A 327 -2.15 0.95 3.37
CA GLY A 327 -2.48 2.13 4.17
C GLY A 327 -3.85 2.70 3.85
N ASN A 328 -3.90 3.95 3.38
CA ASN A 328 -5.12 4.66 3.02
C ASN A 328 -5.56 4.45 1.56
N ALA A 329 -4.73 3.78 0.73
CA ALA A 329 -5.09 3.46 -0.64
C ALA A 329 -6.19 2.39 -0.67
N ARG A 330 -7.24 2.63 -1.47
CA ARG A 330 -8.39 1.75 -1.69
C ARG A 330 -8.68 1.67 -3.18
N PRO A 331 -9.38 0.63 -3.67
CA PRO A 331 -9.78 0.55 -5.08
C PRO A 331 -10.54 1.79 -5.57
N GLU A 332 -11.35 2.42 -4.69
CA GLU A 332 -12.18 3.57 -5.02
C GLU A 332 -11.41 4.87 -5.17
N ASN A 333 -10.25 4.98 -4.55
CA ASN A 333 -9.41 6.19 -4.57
C ASN A 333 -8.08 6.02 -5.32
N PHE A 334 -7.79 4.81 -5.81
CA PHE A 334 -6.62 4.55 -6.65
C PHE A 334 -6.79 5.23 -8.04
N PRO A 335 -5.77 5.85 -8.61
CA PRO A 335 -4.40 6.04 -8.11
C PRO A 335 -4.18 7.38 -7.38
N THR A 336 -5.25 8.06 -6.95
CA THR A 336 -5.17 9.42 -6.40
C THR A 336 -4.52 9.46 -5.02
N ILE A 337 -4.84 8.47 -4.16
CA ILE A 337 -4.23 8.31 -2.84
C ILE A 337 -3.18 7.20 -2.92
N ASN A 338 -1.98 7.52 -2.47
CA ASN A 338 -0.86 6.60 -2.38
C ASN A 338 -0.30 6.59 -0.95
N ASP A 339 0.09 5.41 -0.50
CA ASP A 339 0.76 5.20 0.78
C ASP A 339 1.90 4.20 0.59
N TYR A 340 3.02 4.41 1.27
CA TYR A 340 4.21 3.57 1.08
C TYR A 340 4.22 2.41 2.07
N ARG A 341 4.22 1.17 1.55
CA ARG A 341 4.41 -0.04 2.37
C ARG A 341 5.82 -0.10 2.96
N ASN A 342 6.82 0.31 2.17
CA ASN A 342 8.24 0.27 2.51
C ASN A 342 8.87 1.66 2.32
N PRO A 343 8.63 2.63 3.23
CA PRO A 343 9.07 4.01 3.07
C PRO A 343 10.59 4.17 3.11
N LEU A 344 11.33 3.37 3.88
CA LEU A 344 12.79 3.42 3.91
C LEU A 344 13.39 2.96 2.59
N ILE A 345 12.87 1.86 2.03
CA ILE A 345 13.31 1.38 0.71
C ILE A 345 12.97 2.40 -0.38
N ALA A 346 11.78 3.01 -0.35
CA ALA A 346 11.40 4.04 -1.31
C ALA A 346 12.33 5.27 -1.22
N SER A 347 12.68 5.70 0.00
CA SER A 347 13.63 6.79 0.24
C SER A 347 15.03 6.44 -0.27
N ALA A 348 15.51 5.23 -0.01
CA ALA A 348 16.80 4.76 -0.49
C ALA A 348 16.84 4.68 -2.03
N MET A 349 15.81 4.14 -2.67
CA MET A 349 15.70 4.09 -4.13
C MET A 349 15.67 5.50 -4.75
N LYS A 350 15.10 6.49 -4.05
CA LYS A 350 15.17 7.90 -4.48
C LYS A 350 16.61 8.44 -4.39
N THR A 351 17.31 8.21 -3.30
CA THR A 351 18.71 8.62 -3.11
C THR A 351 19.62 8.01 -4.18
N MET A 352 19.41 6.73 -4.51
CA MET A 352 20.13 6.03 -5.57
C MET A 352 19.70 6.44 -6.99
N GLY A 353 18.74 7.38 -7.15
CA GLY A 353 18.33 7.90 -8.46
C GLY A 353 17.35 7.01 -9.24
N TYR A 354 16.82 5.96 -8.64
CA TYR A 354 15.86 5.07 -9.32
C TYR A 354 14.46 5.68 -9.41
N VAL A 355 14.01 6.44 -8.43
CA VAL A 355 12.62 6.94 -8.37
C VAL A 355 12.51 8.41 -7.99
N ASN A 356 11.41 9.03 -8.41
CA ASN A 356 11.00 10.36 -7.95
C ASN A 356 9.67 10.23 -7.20
N MET A 357 9.61 10.65 -5.94
CA MET A 357 8.43 10.51 -5.08
C MET A 357 7.40 11.63 -5.31
N PHE A 358 6.91 11.81 -6.57
CA PHE A 358 6.00 12.91 -6.93
C PHE A 358 4.53 12.49 -7.09
N ASN A 359 4.15 11.26 -6.76
CA ASN A 359 2.78 10.74 -6.92
C ASN A 359 2.18 10.88 -8.34
N ARG A 360 3.02 10.86 -9.38
CA ARG A 360 2.60 11.00 -10.79
C ARG A 360 2.71 9.71 -11.59
N GLY A 361 3.27 8.65 -10.99
CA GLY A 361 3.72 7.44 -11.69
C GLY A 361 2.63 6.79 -12.54
N VAL A 362 1.48 6.45 -11.97
CA VAL A 362 0.39 5.77 -12.70
C VAL A 362 -0.18 6.65 -13.83
N GLY A 363 -0.38 7.94 -13.59
CA GLY A 363 -0.85 8.87 -14.63
C GLY A 363 0.16 9.04 -15.78
N GLN A 364 1.45 9.06 -15.45
CA GLN A 364 2.52 9.15 -16.44
C GLN A 364 2.61 7.86 -17.27
N VAL A 365 2.47 6.68 -16.63
CA VAL A 365 2.41 5.38 -17.32
C VAL A 365 1.32 5.36 -18.38
N GLN A 366 0.10 5.80 -18.06
CA GLN A 366 -1.01 5.85 -19.02
C GLN A 366 -0.72 6.84 -20.17
N THR A 367 -0.08 7.96 -19.87
CA THR A 367 0.31 8.96 -20.86
C THR A 367 1.39 8.41 -21.80
N ASP A 368 2.40 7.75 -21.27
CA ASP A 368 3.50 7.18 -22.05
C ASP A 368 3.01 6.01 -22.94
N LEU A 369 2.12 5.15 -22.42
CA LEU A 369 1.49 4.08 -23.19
C LEU A 369 0.68 4.65 -24.36
N LYS A 370 -0.17 5.64 -24.09
CA LYS A 370 -0.95 6.32 -25.13
C LYS A 370 -0.05 6.96 -26.18
N GLY A 371 1.02 7.62 -25.76
CA GLY A 371 2.01 8.24 -26.65
C GLY A 371 2.73 7.24 -27.56
N ASN A 372 2.93 6.00 -27.10
CA ASN A 372 3.54 4.91 -27.86
C ASN A 372 2.54 4.13 -28.72
N GLY A 373 1.23 4.39 -28.57
CA GLY A 373 0.16 3.67 -29.27
C GLY A 373 -0.30 2.38 -28.61
N ASN A 374 0.11 2.12 -27.36
CA ASN A 374 -0.37 0.98 -26.58
C ASN A 374 -1.78 1.26 -26.04
N PRO A 375 -2.59 0.21 -25.80
CA PRO A 375 -3.77 0.31 -24.96
C PRO A 375 -3.41 0.78 -23.55
N PRO A 376 -4.35 1.39 -22.79
CA PRO A 376 -4.15 1.73 -21.39
C PRO A 376 -3.78 0.49 -20.58
N ALA A 377 -2.86 0.64 -19.60
CA ALA A 377 -2.57 -0.43 -18.64
C ALA A 377 -3.79 -0.71 -17.77
N GLU A 378 -4.06 -1.97 -17.53
CA GLU A 378 -5.11 -2.45 -16.64
C GLU A 378 -4.53 -2.76 -15.26
N PHE A 379 -5.03 -2.06 -14.22
CA PHE A 379 -4.61 -2.25 -12.84
C PHE A 379 -5.62 -3.11 -12.09
N VAL A 380 -5.23 -4.31 -11.70
CA VAL A 380 -6.06 -5.22 -10.91
C VAL A 380 -5.79 -4.96 -9.43
N VAL A 381 -6.57 -4.04 -8.86
CA VAL A 381 -6.38 -3.49 -7.50
C VAL A 381 -7.26 -4.13 -6.43
N ASN A 382 -8.18 -5.01 -6.81
CA ASN A 382 -9.11 -5.69 -5.91
C ASN A 382 -8.57 -7.00 -5.32
N LEU A 383 -7.32 -7.35 -5.62
CA LEU A 383 -6.65 -8.51 -5.03
C LEU A 383 -6.13 -8.15 -3.63
N VAL A 384 -6.55 -8.89 -2.61
CA VAL A 384 -6.15 -8.62 -1.22
C VAL A 384 -4.66 -8.92 -0.99
N THR A 385 -4.14 -9.97 -1.60
CA THR A 385 -2.78 -10.51 -1.35
C THR A 385 -1.78 -10.20 -2.46
N ALA A 386 -2.20 -9.55 -3.53
CA ALA A 386 -1.35 -9.22 -4.67
C ALA A 386 -1.83 -7.93 -5.35
N PHE A 387 -0.93 -7.28 -6.06
CA PHE A 387 -1.21 -6.19 -6.99
C PHE A 387 -0.71 -6.61 -8.37
N ARG A 388 -1.54 -6.43 -9.40
CA ARG A 388 -1.22 -6.85 -10.76
C ARG A 388 -1.46 -5.72 -11.75
N VAL A 389 -0.59 -5.62 -12.74
CA VAL A 389 -0.76 -4.71 -13.89
C VAL A 389 -0.59 -5.50 -15.17
N ASN A 390 -1.55 -5.36 -16.09
CA ASN A 390 -1.50 -5.91 -17.44
C ASN A 390 -1.22 -4.81 -18.44
N ILE A 391 -0.23 -4.99 -19.30
CA ILE A 391 0.18 -4.04 -20.32
C ILE A 391 0.13 -4.73 -21.68
N SER A 392 -0.83 -4.36 -22.52
CA SER A 392 -0.93 -4.91 -23.88
C SER A 392 0.11 -4.30 -24.82
N GLU A 393 0.64 -5.11 -25.74
CA GLU A 393 1.52 -4.62 -26.80
C GLU A 393 0.78 -3.61 -27.72
N VAL A 394 1.56 -2.80 -28.42
CA VAL A 394 1.04 -2.01 -29.55
C VAL A 394 0.43 -2.96 -30.56
N ALA A 395 -0.84 -2.74 -30.93
CA ALA A 395 -1.51 -3.54 -31.94
C ALA A 395 -0.68 -3.49 -33.25
N SER A 396 -0.19 -4.64 -33.68
CA SER A 396 0.44 -4.74 -34.99
C SER A 396 -0.65 -4.49 -36.03
N ASN A 397 -0.63 -3.32 -36.67
CA ASN A 397 -1.41 -3.07 -37.87
C ASN A 397 -0.84 -3.94 -39.01
N THR A 398 -1.03 -5.26 -38.92
CA THR A 398 -1.11 -6.09 -40.10
C THR A 398 -2.42 -5.74 -40.74
N ALA A 399 -2.37 -4.70 -41.61
CA ALA A 399 -3.40 -4.56 -42.63
C ALA A 399 -3.51 -5.96 -43.27
N LYS A 400 -4.66 -6.61 -43.09
CA LYS A 400 -5.06 -7.73 -43.91
C LYS A 400 -5.05 -7.20 -45.34
N VAL A 401 -3.93 -7.39 -46.03
CA VAL A 401 -3.93 -7.42 -47.50
C VAL A 401 -4.78 -8.64 -47.80
N ALA A 402 -6.06 -8.37 -48.15
CA ALA A 402 -6.92 -9.38 -48.69
C ALA A 402 -6.29 -9.82 -50.00
N THR A 403 -5.65 -10.97 -50.03
CA THR A 403 -5.37 -11.74 -51.22
C THR A 403 -6.73 -12.17 -51.75
N SER A 404 -7.21 -11.38 -52.73
CA SER A 404 -8.36 -11.76 -53.56
C SER A 404 -7.87 -12.84 -54.53
N ASP A 405 -8.13 -14.12 -54.17
CA ASP A 405 -8.17 -15.17 -55.20
C ASP A 405 -9.48 -15.05 -55.93
N GLU A 406 -9.39 -14.51 -57.16
CA GLU A 406 -10.46 -14.51 -58.12
C GLU A 406 -10.88 -15.93 -58.49
N LYS A 407 -12.12 -16.31 -58.16
CA LYS A 407 -12.86 -17.27 -58.95
C LYS A 407 -13.97 -16.53 -59.69
N VAL A 408 -13.75 -16.40 -61.00
CA VAL A 408 -14.73 -15.94 -61.96
C VAL A 408 -15.93 -16.88 -61.99
N ALA A 409 -17.13 -16.39 -61.73
CA ALA A 409 -18.38 -16.96 -62.22
C ALA A 409 -19.41 -15.83 -62.38
N SER A 410 -19.81 -15.68 -63.63
CA SER A 410 -20.74 -14.71 -64.19
C SER A 410 -22.17 -14.79 -63.66
N SER A 411 -22.81 -13.68 -63.37
CA SER A 411 -24.17 -13.34 -63.84
C SER A 411 -24.60 -11.96 -63.32
N SER A 412 -25.17 -11.19 -64.28
CA SER A 412 -25.57 -9.77 -64.16
C SER A 412 -26.93 -9.56 -63.47
N PRO A 413 -27.51 -8.33 -63.46
CA PRO A 413 -27.52 -7.45 -62.28
C PRO A 413 -28.97 -7.24 -61.74
N LYS A 414 -29.07 -6.88 -60.49
CA LYS A 414 -30.27 -6.19 -59.98
C LYS A 414 -29.84 -5.02 -59.12
N VAL A 415 -30.23 -3.82 -59.55
CA VAL A 415 -30.14 -2.56 -58.84
C VAL A 415 -30.95 -2.60 -57.58
N ALA A 416 -30.31 -2.34 -56.46
CA ALA A 416 -30.99 -1.94 -55.21
C ALA A 416 -30.08 -0.93 -54.48
N THR A 417 -30.56 0.29 -54.40
CA THR A 417 -30.07 1.35 -53.55
C THR A 417 -29.96 0.88 -52.13
N SER A 418 -28.74 0.90 -51.56
CA SER A 418 -28.57 0.79 -50.13
C SER A 418 -27.65 1.89 -49.60
N GLU A 419 -28.21 2.67 -48.72
CA GLU A 419 -27.58 3.74 -47.95
C GLU A 419 -26.31 3.28 -47.27
N ARG A 420 -25.23 4.07 -47.39
CA ARG A 420 -24.03 3.92 -46.59
C ARG A 420 -24.33 4.22 -45.13
N LYS A 421 -24.45 3.18 -44.31
CA LYS A 421 -24.34 3.28 -42.85
C LYS A 421 -22.86 3.54 -42.49
N VAL A 422 -22.59 4.78 -42.13
CA VAL A 422 -21.38 5.14 -41.40
C VAL A 422 -21.53 4.54 -40.00
N VAL A 423 -20.71 3.56 -39.67
CA VAL A 423 -20.62 3.02 -38.30
C VAL A 423 -19.86 4.04 -37.46
N SER A 424 -20.59 4.88 -36.71
CA SER A 424 -20.04 5.72 -35.68
C SER A 424 -19.68 4.82 -34.49
N GLN A 425 -18.42 4.82 -34.10
CA GLN A 425 -17.97 4.30 -32.81
C GLN A 425 -18.66 5.09 -31.70
N ASN A 426 -19.72 4.52 -31.13
CA ASN A 426 -20.34 5.01 -29.90
C ASN A 426 -19.64 4.37 -28.71
N GLU A 427 -18.76 5.14 -28.06
CA GLU A 427 -18.46 4.91 -26.64
C GLU A 427 -19.78 5.01 -25.87
N LYS A 428 -20.17 3.92 -25.20
CA LYS A 428 -21.34 3.85 -24.35
C LYS A 428 -21.09 4.68 -23.08
N ALA A 429 -21.35 5.99 -23.15
CA ALA A 429 -21.47 6.81 -21.96
C ALA A 429 -22.68 6.30 -21.15
N THR A 430 -22.46 6.01 -19.87
CA THR A 430 -23.51 5.53 -18.95
C THR A 430 -24.55 6.65 -18.74
N PRO A 431 -25.86 6.40 -18.92
CA PRO A 431 -26.87 7.44 -18.75
C PRO A 431 -26.90 7.98 -17.32
N LEU A 432 -27.13 9.28 -17.16
CA LEU A 432 -27.19 9.98 -15.86
C LEU A 432 -28.41 9.53 -15.03
N LYS A 433 -28.23 9.42 -13.72
CA LYS A 433 -29.30 9.04 -12.80
C LYS A 433 -30.43 10.10 -12.74
N LYS A 434 -31.68 9.66 -12.67
CA LYS A 434 -32.92 10.44 -12.77
C LYS A 434 -33.14 11.57 -11.73
N LYS A 435 -32.28 11.71 -10.71
CA LYS A 435 -32.43 12.65 -9.57
C LYS A 435 -31.35 13.75 -9.45
N MET A 436 -30.69 14.12 -10.54
CA MET A 436 -29.67 15.18 -10.50
C MET A 436 -30.30 16.57 -10.65
N SER A 437 -29.73 17.57 -9.96
CA SER A 437 -30.09 18.98 -10.14
C SER A 437 -29.64 19.49 -11.52
N ALA A 438 -30.21 20.61 -11.99
CA ALA A 438 -29.82 21.20 -13.27
C ALA A 438 -28.35 21.67 -13.29
N GLU A 439 -27.80 22.00 -12.12
CA GLU A 439 -26.40 22.46 -11.97
C GLU A 439 -25.41 21.31 -12.03
N GLU A 440 -25.69 20.20 -11.36
CA GLU A 440 -24.89 18.97 -11.44
C GLU A 440 -24.90 18.41 -12.87
N MET A 441 -26.08 18.40 -13.49
CA MET A 441 -26.23 17.95 -14.88
C MET A 441 -25.43 18.80 -15.86
N ALA A 442 -25.30 20.10 -15.60
CA ALA A 442 -24.53 21.01 -16.45
C ALA A 442 -23.05 20.63 -16.55
N ILE A 443 -22.46 20.17 -15.46
CA ILE A 443 -21.06 19.74 -15.41
C ILE A 443 -20.83 18.52 -16.31
N TYR A 444 -21.69 17.50 -16.19
CA TYR A 444 -21.60 16.28 -17.00
C TYR A 444 -21.86 16.52 -18.48
N ILE A 445 -22.77 17.46 -18.80
CA ILE A 445 -23.02 17.86 -20.20
C ILE A 445 -21.81 18.57 -20.80
N LEU A 446 -21.08 19.40 -20.03
CA LEU A 446 -19.85 20.02 -20.51
C LEU A 446 -18.76 18.99 -20.82
N GLU A 447 -18.60 17.96 -19.99
CA GLU A 447 -17.67 16.86 -20.27
C GLU A 447 -18.10 16.05 -21.50
N TYR A 448 -19.38 15.71 -21.62
CA TYR A 448 -19.92 14.99 -22.76
C TYR A 448 -19.79 15.75 -24.08
N CYS A 449 -19.87 17.08 -24.02
CA CYS A 449 -19.68 17.98 -25.15
C CYS A 449 -18.20 18.32 -25.41
N SER A 450 -17.23 17.54 -24.92
CA SER A 450 -15.81 17.70 -25.31
C SER A 450 -15.59 17.57 -26.82
N ILE A 451 -16.50 16.90 -27.53
CA ILE A 451 -16.63 16.86 -29.00
C ILE A 451 -18.01 17.37 -29.43
N TRP A 452 -18.18 17.63 -30.71
CA TRP A 452 -19.45 18.14 -31.28
C TRP A 452 -20.61 17.15 -31.01
N ARG A 453 -21.66 17.58 -30.30
CA ARG A 453 -22.85 16.81 -29.95
C ARG A 453 -24.12 17.55 -30.36
N SER A 454 -25.07 16.82 -30.95
CA SER A 454 -26.41 17.33 -31.23
C SER A 454 -27.27 17.38 -29.97
N VAL A 455 -28.36 18.15 -30.00
CA VAL A 455 -29.32 18.22 -28.89
C VAL A 455 -29.92 16.86 -28.58
N ASP A 456 -30.14 16.01 -29.59
CA ASP A 456 -30.69 14.65 -29.43
C ASP A 456 -29.72 13.75 -28.70
N GLU A 457 -28.42 13.82 -29.01
CA GLU A 457 -27.39 13.05 -28.28
C GLU A 457 -27.26 13.50 -26.83
N ILE A 458 -27.29 14.82 -26.57
CA ILE A 458 -27.26 15.39 -25.22
C ILE A 458 -28.49 14.99 -24.42
N ALA A 459 -29.68 15.04 -25.02
CA ALA A 459 -30.94 14.65 -24.40
C ALA A 459 -30.95 13.16 -23.99
N LYS A 460 -30.45 12.30 -24.89
CA LYS A 460 -30.31 10.87 -24.65
C LYS A 460 -29.27 10.58 -23.55
N PHE A 461 -28.16 11.28 -23.55
CA PHE A 461 -27.11 11.15 -22.53
C PHE A 461 -27.63 11.57 -21.16
N ALA A 462 -28.33 12.70 -21.08
CA ALA A 462 -28.87 13.22 -19.83
C ALA A 462 -30.14 12.51 -19.33
N ASP A 463 -30.69 11.56 -20.09
CA ASP A 463 -32.00 10.92 -19.84
C ASP A 463 -33.10 11.98 -19.56
N ARG A 464 -33.17 12.96 -20.46
CA ARG A 464 -34.12 14.09 -20.35
C ARG A 464 -34.75 14.39 -21.71
N ASP A 465 -35.92 15.03 -21.65
CA ASP A 465 -36.60 15.51 -22.85
C ASP A 465 -35.76 16.54 -23.60
N LYS A 466 -35.84 16.51 -24.92
CA LYS A 466 -35.11 17.40 -25.82
C LYS A 466 -35.43 18.88 -25.59
N ASP A 467 -36.69 19.19 -25.33
CA ASP A 467 -37.14 20.55 -25.07
C ASP A 467 -36.66 21.07 -23.73
N TYR A 468 -36.55 20.18 -22.72
CA TYR A 468 -35.93 20.50 -21.44
C TYR A 468 -34.45 20.87 -21.63
N ILE A 469 -33.69 20.06 -22.36
CA ILE A 469 -32.27 20.33 -22.63
C ILE A 469 -32.14 21.66 -23.39
N ARG A 470 -32.91 21.87 -24.45
CA ARG A 470 -32.85 23.07 -25.31
C ARG A 470 -33.21 24.32 -24.52
N ASN A 471 -34.28 24.32 -23.73
CA ASN A 471 -34.88 25.53 -23.15
C ASN A 471 -34.40 25.80 -21.72
N LYS A 472 -33.90 24.81 -20.98
CA LYS A 472 -33.51 24.96 -19.58
C LYS A 472 -32.02 24.75 -19.31
N VAL A 473 -31.34 23.88 -20.04
CA VAL A 473 -29.96 23.50 -19.76
C VAL A 473 -28.99 24.26 -20.70
N LEU A 474 -29.15 24.16 -22.00
CA LEU A 474 -28.24 24.80 -22.96
C LEU A 474 -28.13 26.32 -22.79
N PRO A 475 -29.18 27.10 -22.50
CA PRO A 475 -29.04 28.53 -22.23
C PRO A 475 -28.14 28.87 -21.05
N ARG A 476 -28.12 28.05 -20.03
CA ARG A 476 -27.25 28.20 -18.85
C ARG A 476 -25.77 27.91 -19.17
N LEU A 477 -25.52 27.16 -20.21
CA LEU A 477 -24.20 26.76 -20.66
C LEU A 477 -23.72 27.59 -21.87
N ALA A 478 -24.47 28.59 -22.31
CA ALA A 478 -24.19 29.35 -23.52
C ALA A 478 -22.83 30.01 -23.57
N GLU A 479 -22.28 30.45 -22.42
CA GLU A 479 -20.95 31.04 -22.31
C GLU A 479 -19.83 29.98 -22.42
N LYS A 480 -20.10 28.76 -22.02
CA LYS A 480 -19.14 27.64 -21.97
C LYS A 480 -19.21 26.72 -23.16
N LEU A 481 -20.25 26.79 -23.96
CA LEU A 481 -20.46 26.02 -25.20
C LEU A 481 -20.28 26.90 -26.43
N GLU A 482 -19.69 26.35 -27.47
CA GLU A 482 -19.69 26.90 -28.83
C GLU A 482 -20.69 26.13 -29.70
N LYS A 483 -21.26 26.81 -30.68
CA LYS A 483 -22.23 26.28 -31.62
C LYS A 483 -21.56 26.03 -32.95
N GLU A 484 -21.90 24.92 -33.64
CA GLU A 484 -21.38 24.61 -34.97
C GLU A 484 -21.86 25.62 -36.00
N PHE A 485 -23.10 26.13 -35.84
CA PHE A 485 -23.71 27.18 -36.69
C PHE A 485 -24.11 28.39 -35.82
N PRO A 486 -23.16 29.29 -35.49
CA PRO A 486 -23.43 30.40 -34.56
C PRO A 486 -24.40 31.43 -35.12
N ASP A 487 -24.35 31.68 -36.43
CA ASP A 487 -25.18 32.69 -37.14
C ASP A 487 -26.61 32.23 -37.37
N VAL A 488 -26.90 30.92 -37.23
CA VAL A 488 -28.23 30.34 -37.37
C VAL A 488 -28.60 29.55 -36.13
N PRO A 489 -29.05 30.22 -35.05
CA PRO A 489 -29.27 29.60 -33.74
C PRO A 489 -30.21 28.37 -33.73
N ASN A 490 -31.17 28.33 -34.66
CA ASN A 490 -32.14 27.24 -34.78
C ASN A 490 -31.86 26.28 -35.96
N HIS A 491 -30.61 26.19 -36.39
CA HIS A 491 -30.24 25.31 -37.47
C HIS A 491 -30.62 23.84 -37.17
N PRO A 492 -31.29 23.08 -38.09
CA PRO A 492 -31.74 21.73 -37.86
C PRO A 492 -30.64 20.75 -37.47
N ARG A 493 -29.40 20.96 -37.89
CA ARG A 493 -28.20 20.17 -37.60
C ARG A 493 -27.28 20.83 -36.57
N GLN A 494 -27.82 21.72 -35.72
CA GLN A 494 -27.02 22.41 -34.70
C GLN A 494 -26.36 21.41 -33.75
N LYS A 495 -25.06 21.58 -33.53
CA LYS A 495 -24.29 20.86 -32.51
C LYS A 495 -23.60 21.82 -31.55
N TYR A 496 -23.21 21.31 -30.44
CA TYR A 496 -22.59 22.04 -29.34
C TYR A 496 -21.30 21.36 -28.92
N ARG A 497 -20.26 22.15 -28.60
CA ARG A 497 -18.99 21.68 -28.05
C ARG A 497 -18.53 22.64 -26.97
N THR A 498 -17.87 22.09 -25.92
CA THR A 498 -17.27 22.90 -24.85
C THR A 498 -16.09 23.69 -25.37
N LYS A 499 -16.08 24.98 -25.10
CA LYS A 499 -14.98 25.88 -25.47
C LYS A 499 -13.70 25.43 -24.79
N LYS A 500 -12.60 25.31 -25.55
CA LYS A 500 -11.28 25.08 -24.98
C LYS A 500 -10.89 26.30 -24.13
N ARG A 501 -10.45 26.12 -22.89
CA ARG A 501 -9.78 27.18 -22.13
C ARG A 501 -8.61 27.67 -22.98
N LYS A 502 -8.61 28.94 -23.37
CA LYS A 502 -7.40 29.65 -23.81
C LYS A 502 -6.53 29.73 -22.56
N ASP A 503 -5.35 29.17 -22.61
CA ASP A 503 -4.32 29.36 -21.60
C ASP A 503 -4.03 30.85 -21.52
N ILE A 504 -4.23 31.43 -20.33
CA ILE A 504 -3.71 32.72 -19.94
C ILE A 504 -2.40 32.49 -19.25
#